data_ecad68349207443ba65cda3f1ea9b484
#
_entry.id   ecad68349207443ba65cda3f1ea9b484
#
_cell.length_a   1.000
_cell.length_b   1.000
_cell.length_c   1.000
_cell.angle_alpha   90.00
_cell.angle_beta   90.00
_cell.angle_gamma   90.00
#
_symmetry.space_group_name_H-M   'P 1'
#
loop_
_entity.id
_entity.type
_entity.pdbx_description
1 polymer ?
#
loop_
_entity_poly.entity_id
_entity_poly.type
_entity_poly.pdbx_seq_one_letter_code
_entity_poly.pdbx_strand_id
1 'polypeptide(L)'
;MDTQNIKQRFGIIGNSPLLNRAIDIASQVAPTDMSVLITGESGSGKEVFSQIIHQMSARKHGSFIAVNCGAIPEGTIDSELFGHEKGSFTGAHEARKGYFEVANGGTIFLDEVAELPLGTQARLLRILESGEYLRVGSSKVQKTDVRIIAATNVDVYNRVKNGKFREDLYYRLNTVPLRIPALQERKEDIYLLFRKFSADFSDKYRSPSLHLEPDAVQILTNYSWPGNVRQLKNIAE
;
A
#
# COMPACT_ATOMS: atom_id res chain seq x y z
N MET A 1 6.77 20.69 -2.50
CA MET A 1 5.45 20.99 -1.87
C MET A 1 5.66 20.86 -0.37
N ASP A 2 5.18 21.78 0.44
CA ASP A 2 5.34 21.73 1.89
C ASP A 2 4.56 20.53 2.48
N THR A 3 5.11 19.89 3.51
CA THR A 3 4.52 18.73 4.20
C THR A 3 3.09 19.00 4.67
N GLN A 4 2.77 20.23 5.11
CA GLN A 4 1.42 20.61 5.51
C GLN A 4 0.42 20.61 4.34
N ASN A 5 0.82 21.08 3.17
CA ASN A 5 -0.01 21.03 1.97
C ASN A 5 -0.31 19.58 1.54
N ILE A 6 0.67 18.66 1.69
CA ILE A 6 0.48 17.24 1.40
C ILE A 6 -0.52 16.64 2.39
N LYS A 7 -0.36 16.89 3.69
CA LYS A 7 -1.30 16.42 4.71
C LYS A 7 -2.73 16.86 4.43
N GLN A 8 -2.92 18.13 4.13
CA GLN A 8 -4.25 18.69 3.83
C GLN A 8 -4.85 18.03 2.58
N ARG A 9 -4.06 17.88 1.53
CA ARG A 9 -4.51 17.29 0.26
C ARG A 9 -4.92 15.83 0.38
N PHE A 10 -4.21 15.06 1.20
CA PHE A 10 -4.42 13.61 1.36
C PHE A 10 -5.15 13.24 2.65
N GLY A 11 -5.64 14.22 3.40
CA GLY A 11 -6.39 13.97 4.64
C GLY A 11 -5.56 13.32 5.76
N ILE A 12 -4.24 13.57 5.78
CA ILE A 12 -3.35 13.02 6.81
C ILE A 12 -3.39 13.92 8.05
N ILE A 13 -3.68 13.31 9.19
CA ILE A 13 -3.75 13.99 10.48
C ILE A 13 -2.61 13.51 11.35
N GLY A 14 -1.94 14.48 11.97
CA GLY A 14 -0.85 14.23 12.89
C GLY A 14 0.32 15.19 12.66
N ASN A 15 1.14 15.37 13.72
CA ASN A 15 2.29 16.25 13.72
C ASN A 15 3.59 15.54 14.13
N SER A 16 3.51 14.25 14.37
CA SER A 16 4.67 13.42 14.74
C SER A 16 5.84 13.60 13.75
N PRO A 17 7.06 13.78 14.25
CA PRO A 17 8.26 13.86 13.41
C PRO A 17 8.46 12.63 12.53
N LEU A 18 8.10 11.43 13.01
CA LEU A 18 8.21 10.20 12.24
C LEU A 18 7.22 10.17 11.07
N LEU A 19 5.99 10.65 11.29
CA LEU A 19 5.00 10.80 10.22
C LEU A 19 5.45 11.81 9.17
N ASN A 20 5.96 12.98 9.62
CA ASN A 20 6.45 14.03 8.73
C ASN A 20 7.61 13.51 7.87
N ARG A 21 8.57 12.79 8.46
CA ARG A 21 9.66 12.16 7.74
C ARG A 21 9.18 11.17 6.67
N ALA A 22 8.17 10.36 6.98
CA ALA A 22 7.59 9.44 6.00
C ALA A 22 6.96 10.21 4.82
N ILE A 23 6.25 11.31 5.07
CA ILE A 23 5.67 12.17 4.03
C ILE A 23 6.77 12.80 3.18
N ASP A 24 7.84 13.28 3.79
CA ASP A 24 8.97 13.89 3.09
C ASP A 24 9.64 12.88 2.14
N ILE A 25 9.89 11.64 2.60
CA ILE A 25 10.44 10.58 1.75
C ILE A 25 9.50 10.28 0.58
N ALA A 26 8.19 10.14 0.85
CA ALA A 26 7.19 9.89 -0.20
C ALA A 26 7.18 10.99 -1.25
N SER A 27 7.26 12.25 -0.83
CA SER A 27 7.29 13.41 -1.74
C SER A 27 8.57 13.49 -2.56
N GLN A 28 9.71 13.16 -1.97
CA GLN A 28 11.02 13.18 -2.65
C GLN A 28 11.15 12.06 -3.68
N VAL A 29 10.61 10.88 -3.41
CA VAL A 29 10.66 9.74 -4.34
C VAL A 29 9.59 9.84 -5.43
N ALA A 30 8.53 10.59 -5.22
CA ALA A 30 7.41 10.68 -6.15
C ALA A 30 7.80 11.06 -7.59
N PRO A 31 8.68 12.04 -7.85
CA PRO A 31 9.09 12.42 -9.21
C PRO A 31 9.93 11.35 -9.93
N THR A 32 10.44 10.37 -9.21
CA THR A 32 11.26 9.28 -9.79
C THR A 32 10.38 8.10 -10.20
N ASP A 33 10.94 7.20 -11.03
CA ASP A 33 10.31 5.90 -11.35
C ASP A 33 10.84 4.74 -10.48
N MET A 34 11.56 5.05 -9.41
CA MET A 34 12.09 4.05 -8.49
C MET A 34 10.98 3.26 -7.81
N SER A 35 11.22 1.96 -7.61
CA SER A 35 10.37 1.11 -6.79
C SER A 35 10.44 1.54 -5.32
N VAL A 36 9.33 1.50 -4.64
CA VAL A 36 9.22 1.84 -3.22
C VAL A 36 8.62 0.67 -2.46
N LEU A 37 9.29 0.25 -1.39
CA LEU A 37 8.74 -0.72 -0.46
C LEU A 37 8.26 0.00 0.80
N ILE A 38 6.95 0.06 0.97
CA ILE A 38 6.29 0.67 2.12
C ILE A 38 6.14 -0.39 3.21
N THR A 39 6.76 -0.17 4.36
CA THR A 39 6.63 -1.05 5.53
C THR A 39 5.86 -0.36 6.64
N GLY A 40 5.06 -1.10 7.37
CA GLY A 40 4.29 -0.60 8.49
C GLY A 40 3.21 -1.57 8.92
N GLU A 41 2.76 -1.48 10.15
CA GLU A 41 1.73 -2.35 10.69
C GLU A 41 0.40 -2.24 9.92
N SER A 42 -0.45 -3.26 10.07
CA SER A 42 -1.80 -3.22 9.48
C SER A 42 -2.60 -2.05 10.04
N GLY A 43 -3.33 -1.35 9.16
CA GLY A 43 -4.14 -0.19 9.54
C GLY A 43 -3.35 1.11 9.79
N SER A 44 -2.04 1.16 9.51
CA SER A 44 -1.20 2.37 9.67
C SER A 44 -1.37 3.43 8.58
N GLY A 45 -2.02 3.09 7.45
CA GLY A 45 -2.29 4.02 6.34
C GLY A 45 -1.34 3.89 5.15
N LYS A 46 -0.70 2.75 4.91
CA LYS A 46 0.25 2.51 3.80
C LYS A 46 -0.30 2.90 2.43
N GLU A 47 -1.58 2.65 2.18
CA GLU A 47 -2.22 2.98 0.90
C GLU A 47 -2.23 4.49 0.62
N VAL A 48 -2.44 5.33 1.62
CA VAL A 48 -2.41 6.80 1.44
C VAL A 48 -1.04 7.26 0.94
N PHE A 49 0.05 6.65 1.42
CA PHE A 49 1.40 6.97 0.95
C PHE A 49 1.63 6.54 -0.50
N SER A 50 1.07 5.43 -0.94
CA SER A 50 1.14 5.04 -2.35
C SER A 50 0.41 6.03 -3.25
N GLN A 51 -0.72 6.58 -2.79
CA GLN A 51 -1.46 7.63 -3.50
C GLN A 51 -0.68 8.95 -3.55
N ILE A 52 0.01 9.36 -2.48
CA ILE A 52 0.91 10.52 -2.48
C ILE A 52 1.97 10.36 -3.57
N ILE A 53 2.66 9.21 -3.58
CA ILE A 53 3.72 8.92 -4.54
C ILE A 53 3.19 8.97 -5.98
N HIS A 54 2.04 8.37 -6.25
CA HIS A 54 1.43 8.39 -7.58
C HIS A 54 1.01 9.80 -8.00
N GLN A 55 0.24 10.51 -7.16
CA GLN A 55 -0.32 11.82 -7.52
C GLN A 55 0.70 12.95 -7.61
N MET A 56 1.87 12.77 -7.02
CA MET A 56 3.00 13.70 -7.12
C MET A 56 4.05 13.27 -8.15
N SER A 57 3.82 12.17 -8.89
CA SER A 57 4.71 11.65 -9.92
C SER A 57 4.42 12.22 -11.30
N ALA A 58 5.33 11.94 -12.26
CA ALA A 58 5.09 12.19 -13.67
C ALA A 58 3.91 11.37 -14.23
N ARG A 59 3.56 10.25 -13.56
CA ARG A 59 2.47 9.32 -13.94
C ARG A 59 1.11 9.66 -13.32
N LYS A 60 0.95 10.81 -12.70
CA LYS A 60 -0.28 11.23 -11.98
C LYS A 60 -1.56 11.21 -12.79
N HIS A 61 -1.46 11.27 -14.11
CA HIS A 61 -2.58 11.20 -15.05
C HIS A 61 -2.80 9.79 -15.64
N GLY A 62 -1.88 8.87 -15.37
CA GLY A 62 -2.01 7.44 -15.70
C GLY A 62 -2.91 6.71 -14.71
N SER A 63 -3.20 5.45 -15.01
CA SER A 63 -3.99 4.60 -14.12
C SER A 63 -3.24 4.35 -12.80
N PHE A 64 -4.01 4.35 -11.70
CA PHE A 64 -3.55 3.86 -10.40
C PHE A 64 -4.38 2.63 -10.04
N ILE A 65 -3.72 1.48 -9.92
CA ILE A 65 -4.38 0.23 -9.57
C ILE A 65 -3.81 -0.27 -8.25
N ALA A 66 -4.68 -0.42 -7.26
CA ALA A 66 -4.34 -1.02 -5.96
C ALA A 66 -4.81 -2.47 -5.92
N VAL A 67 -3.89 -3.37 -5.57
CA VAL A 67 -4.13 -4.81 -5.48
C VAL A 67 -3.70 -5.29 -4.09
N ASN A 68 -4.61 -5.90 -3.34
CA ASN A 68 -4.24 -6.63 -2.12
C ASN A 68 -3.90 -8.08 -2.47
N CYS A 69 -2.60 -8.41 -2.42
CA CYS A 69 -2.10 -9.74 -2.81
C CYS A 69 -2.57 -10.83 -1.82
N GLY A 70 -2.76 -10.51 -0.55
CA GLY A 70 -3.24 -11.45 0.45
C GLY A 70 -4.74 -11.78 0.32
N ALA A 71 -5.51 -10.93 -0.36
CA ALA A 71 -6.95 -11.13 -0.57
C ALA A 71 -7.28 -11.98 -1.80
N ILE A 72 -6.31 -12.21 -2.70
CA ILE A 72 -6.52 -12.99 -3.93
C ILE A 72 -6.03 -14.43 -3.68
N PRO A 73 -6.85 -15.46 -3.96
CA PRO A 73 -6.44 -16.86 -3.82
C PRO A 73 -5.20 -17.18 -4.67
N GLU A 74 -4.29 -18.02 -4.15
CA GLU A 74 -3.07 -18.44 -4.84
C GLU A 74 -3.35 -19.02 -6.24
N GLY A 75 -4.44 -19.78 -6.39
CA GLY A 75 -4.82 -20.39 -7.67
C GLY A 75 -5.24 -19.40 -8.76
N THR A 76 -5.53 -18.14 -8.41
CA THR A 76 -6.01 -17.11 -9.37
C THR A 76 -5.10 -15.88 -9.45
N ILE A 77 -4.15 -15.74 -8.52
CA ILE A 77 -3.30 -14.53 -8.43
C ILE A 77 -2.54 -14.25 -9.73
N ASP A 78 -1.98 -15.26 -10.39
CA ASP A 78 -1.26 -15.10 -11.65
C ASP A 78 -2.18 -14.62 -12.78
N SER A 79 -3.38 -15.17 -12.85
CA SER A 79 -4.40 -14.75 -13.83
C SER A 79 -4.87 -13.31 -13.60
N GLU A 80 -5.06 -12.90 -12.35
CA GLU A 80 -5.44 -11.52 -12.02
C GLU A 80 -4.32 -10.53 -12.33
N LEU A 81 -3.07 -10.85 -11.96
CA LEU A 81 -1.94 -9.95 -12.18
C LEU A 81 -1.50 -9.87 -13.64
N PHE A 82 -1.35 -11.02 -14.29
CA PHE A 82 -0.71 -11.11 -15.63
C PHE A 82 -1.71 -11.37 -16.77
N GLY A 83 -2.96 -11.68 -16.45
CA GLY A 83 -3.97 -12.08 -17.43
C GLY A 83 -3.82 -13.53 -17.89
N HIS A 84 -4.79 -14.01 -18.68
CA HIS A 84 -4.81 -15.37 -19.19
C HIS A 84 -5.37 -15.42 -20.61
N GLU A 85 -4.96 -16.44 -21.34
CA GLU A 85 -5.52 -16.79 -22.64
C GLU A 85 -6.73 -17.72 -22.47
N LYS A 86 -7.62 -17.74 -23.47
CA LYS A 86 -8.74 -18.66 -23.52
C LYS A 86 -8.26 -20.11 -23.43
N GLY A 87 -8.89 -20.89 -22.55
CA GLY A 87 -8.58 -22.32 -22.37
C GLY A 87 -7.33 -22.62 -21.53
N SER A 88 -6.71 -21.61 -20.91
CA SER A 88 -5.48 -21.79 -20.12
C SER A 88 -5.68 -22.59 -18.82
N PHE A 89 -6.91 -22.65 -18.30
CA PHE A 89 -7.32 -23.46 -17.15
C PHE A 89 -8.83 -23.72 -17.19
N THR A 90 -9.32 -24.64 -16.35
CA THR A 90 -10.75 -24.94 -16.25
C THR A 90 -11.54 -23.71 -15.84
N GLY A 91 -12.43 -23.23 -16.71
CA GLY A 91 -13.20 -22.00 -16.50
C GLY A 91 -12.68 -20.76 -17.26
N ALA A 92 -11.54 -20.84 -17.93
CA ALA A 92 -11.03 -19.78 -18.79
C ALA A 92 -11.75 -19.75 -20.16
N HIS A 93 -13.03 -19.36 -20.15
CA HIS A 93 -13.86 -19.36 -21.36
C HIS A 93 -13.46 -18.27 -22.36
N GLU A 94 -12.88 -17.16 -21.86
CA GLU A 94 -12.40 -16.03 -22.66
C GLU A 94 -11.00 -15.61 -22.18
N ALA A 95 -10.25 -14.89 -23.04
CA ALA A 95 -9.00 -14.27 -22.64
C ALA A 95 -9.28 -13.02 -21.79
N ARG A 96 -8.51 -12.80 -20.74
CA ARG A 96 -8.65 -11.63 -19.85
C ARG A 96 -7.33 -10.91 -19.64
N LYS A 97 -7.39 -9.58 -19.68
CA LYS A 97 -6.25 -8.71 -19.33
C LYS A 97 -5.98 -8.75 -17.84
N GLY A 98 -4.71 -8.82 -17.47
CA GLY A 98 -4.29 -8.71 -16.08
C GLY A 98 -4.03 -7.27 -15.65
N TYR A 99 -3.83 -7.06 -14.33
CA TYR A 99 -3.62 -5.73 -13.78
C TYR A 99 -2.37 -5.04 -14.35
N PHE A 100 -1.30 -5.75 -14.67
CA PHE A 100 -0.11 -5.17 -15.29
C PHE A 100 -0.35 -4.64 -16.70
N GLU A 101 -1.27 -5.23 -17.45
CA GLU A 101 -1.67 -4.71 -18.76
C GLU A 101 -2.55 -3.45 -18.61
N VAL A 102 -3.48 -3.47 -17.66
CA VAL A 102 -4.39 -2.34 -17.42
C VAL A 102 -3.66 -1.14 -16.81
N ALA A 103 -2.63 -1.39 -15.98
CA ALA A 103 -1.82 -0.36 -15.35
C ALA A 103 -0.73 0.24 -16.25
N ASN A 104 -0.60 -0.24 -17.50
CA ASN A 104 0.45 0.21 -18.41
C ASN A 104 0.44 1.74 -18.57
N GLY A 105 1.61 2.38 -18.45
CA GLY A 105 1.75 3.84 -18.43
C GLY A 105 1.45 4.49 -17.08
N GLY A 106 0.95 3.74 -16.09
CA GLY A 106 0.54 4.22 -14.78
C GLY A 106 1.35 3.66 -13.62
N THR A 107 0.67 3.39 -12.52
CA THR A 107 1.25 2.87 -11.27
C THR A 107 0.40 1.71 -10.76
N ILE A 108 1.06 0.65 -10.30
CA ILE A 108 0.43 -0.44 -9.56
C ILE A 108 0.92 -0.39 -8.11
N PHE A 109 -0.02 -0.49 -7.18
CA PHE A 109 0.23 -0.63 -5.75
C PHE A 109 -0.09 -2.06 -5.33
N LEU A 110 0.93 -2.79 -4.87
CA LEU A 110 0.82 -4.18 -4.41
C LEU A 110 0.87 -4.20 -2.88
N ASP A 111 -0.30 -4.24 -2.23
CA ASP A 111 -0.36 -4.41 -0.78
C ASP A 111 -0.20 -5.88 -0.39
N GLU A 112 0.36 -6.12 0.79
CA GLU A 112 0.67 -7.46 1.30
C GLU A 112 1.53 -8.28 0.32
N VAL A 113 2.52 -7.64 -0.32
CA VAL A 113 3.37 -8.25 -1.34
C VAL A 113 4.11 -9.50 -0.85
N ALA A 114 4.35 -9.61 0.46
CA ALA A 114 4.99 -10.77 1.08
C ALA A 114 4.11 -12.04 1.06
N GLU A 115 2.83 -11.93 0.73
CA GLU A 115 1.90 -13.06 0.60
C GLU A 115 1.89 -13.66 -0.81
N LEU A 116 2.62 -13.08 -1.78
CA LEU A 116 2.74 -13.63 -3.14
C LEU A 116 3.42 -14.99 -3.14
N PRO A 117 2.90 -15.99 -3.88
CA PRO A 117 3.57 -17.26 -4.11
C PRO A 117 4.93 -17.06 -4.80
N LEU A 118 5.89 -17.94 -4.53
CA LEU A 118 7.26 -17.86 -5.10
C LEU A 118 7.28 -17.80 -6.63
N GLY A 119 6.38 -18.54 -7.30
CA GLY A 119 6.22 -18.49 -8.76
C GLY A 119 5.78 -17.12 -9.26
N THR A 120 4.84 -16.49 -8.56
CA THR A 120 4.35 -15.13 -8.85
C THR A 120 5.43 -14.10 -8.58
N GLN A 121 6.22 -14.27 -7.52
CA GLN A 121 7.36 -13.42 -7.21
C GLN A 121 8.40 -13.41 -8.35
N ALA A 122 8.69 -14.58 -8.95
CA ALA A 122 9.62 -14.66 -10.09
C ALA A 122 9.10 -13.90 -11.33
N ARG A 123 7.79 -13.94 -11.57
CA ARG A 123 7.14 -13.18 -12.65
C ARG A 123 7.17 -11.68 -12.40
N LEU A 124 6.92 -11.26 -11.15
CA LEU A 124 7.02 -9.85 -10.74
C LEU A 124 8.44 -9.31 -10.93
N LEU A 125 9.46 -10.09 -10.54
CA LEU A 125 10.85 -9.72 -10.74
C LEU A 125 11.16 -9.44 -12.21
N ARG A 126 10.68 -10.28 -13.15
CA ARG A 126 10.88 -10.07 -14.57
C ARG A 126 10.28 -8.74 -15.06
N ILE A 127 9.10 -8.36 -14.56
CA ILE A 127 8.53 -7.03 -14.86
C ILE A 127 9.43 -5.90 -14.36
N LEU A 128 9.94 -6.01 -13.12
CA LEU A 128 10.82 -5.00 -12.52
C LEU A 128 12.17 -4.85 -13.26
N GLU A 129 12.65 -5.93 -13.87
CA GLU A 129 13.94 -5.94 -14.57
C GLU A 129 13.83 -5.50 -16.03
N SER A 130 12.84 -6.03 -16.76
CA SER A 130 12.73 -5.86 -18.21
C SER A 130 11.42 -5.26 -18.70
N GLY A 131 10.43 -5.09 -17.81
CA GLY A 131 9.07 -4.69 -18.21
C GLY A 131 8.31 -5.80 -18.95
N GLU A 132 8.79 -7.04 -18.92
CA GLU A 132 8.25 -8.16 -19.68
C GLU A 132 7.50 -9.16 -18.79
N TYR A 133 6.43 -9.73 -19.33
CA TYR A 133 5.68 -10.80 -18.69
C TYR A 133 4.98 -11.71 -19.72
N LEU A 134 4.46 -12.83 -19.26
CA LEU A 134 3.64 -13.77 -20.03
C LEU A 134 2.26 -13.86 -19.39
N ARG A 135 1.21 -13.90 -20.21
CA ARG A 135 -0.12 -14.32 -19.73
C ARG A 135 -0.10 -15.80 -19.37
N VAL A 136 -0.99 -16.20 -18.49
CA VAL A 136 -1.20 -17.62 -18.18
C VAL A 136 -1.68 -18.35 -19.44
N GLY A 137 -1.02 -19.46 -19.77
CA GLY A 137 -1.31 -20.23 -20.99
C GLY A 137 -0.73 -19.65 -22.28
N SER A 138 0.15 -18.66 -22.20
CA SER A 138 0.78 -18.02 -23.39
C SER A 138 2.30 -18.08 -23.30
N SER A 139 2.96 -18.31 -24.44
CA SER A 139 4.40 -18.13 -24.62
C SER A 139 4.76 -16.76 -25.25
N LYS A 140 3.75 -15.94 -25.58
CA LYS A 140 3.96 -14.64 -26.18
C LYS A 140 4.34 -13.62 -25.12
N VAL A 141 5.53 -12.99 -25.26
CA VAL A 141 6.00 -11.94 -24.38
C VAL A 141 5.13 -10.69 -24.55
N GLN A 142 4.62 -10.21 -23.42
CA GLN A 142 3.96 -8.90 -23.31
C GLN A 142 4.92 -7.92 -22.68
N LYS A 143 4.73 -6.61 -22.95
CA LYS A 143 5.50 -5.53 -22.33
C LYS A 143 4.58 -4.59 -21.57
N THR A 144 5.07 -4.08 -20.46
CA THR A 144 4.40 -3.05 -19.67
C THR A 144 5.41 -2.02 -19.17
N ASP A 145 5.01 -0.77 -19.19
CA ASP A 145 5.74 0.34 -18.55
C ASP A 145 4.91 0.81 -17.37
N VAL A 146 5.14 0.19 -16.21
CA VAL A 146 4.37 0.46 -14.98
C VAL A 146 5.32 0.75 -13.83
N ARG A 147 5.01 1.78 -13.04
CA ARG A 147 5.69 2.00 -11.77
C ARG A 147 5.11 1.07 -10.72
N ILE A 148 5.98 0.39 -9.96
CA ILE A 148 5.57 -0.53 -8.90
C ILE A 148 5.86 0.10 -7.53
N ILE A 149 4.82 0.15 -6.70
CA ILE A 149 4.88 0.48 -5.28
C ILE A 149 4.39 -0.76 -4.53
N ALA A 150 5.21 -1.31 -3.64
CA ALA A 150 4.85 -2.48 -2.85
C ALA A 150 4.67 -2.10 -1.38
N ALA A 151 3.80 -2.79 -0.67
CA ALA A 151 3.62 -2.63 0.76
C ALA A 151 3.55 -3.96 1.48
N THR A 152 3.96 -3.95 2.74
CA THR A 152 3.90 -5.12 3.62
C THR A 152 3.82 -4.71 5.09
N ASN A 153 3.20 -5.57 5.90
CA ASN A 153 3.15 -5.45 7.36
C ASN A 153 4.07 -6.44 8.07
N VAL A 154 4.80 -7.27 7.31
CA VAL A 154 5.73 -8.28 7.86
C VAL A 154 7.18 -7.94 7.53
N ASP A 155 8.10 -8.50 8.30
CA ASP A 155 9.53 -8.44 8.01
C ASP A 155 9.86 -9.33 6.80
N VAL A 156 10.03 -8.70 5.64
CA VAL A 156 10.35 -9.39 4.37
C VAL A 156 11.72 -10.06 4.44
N TYR A 157 12.69 -9.46 5.12
CA TYR A 157 14.02 -10.06 5.24
C TYR A 157 13.97 -11.38 6.01
N ASN A 158 13.14 -11.47 7.03
CA ASN A 158 12.89 -12.73 7.72
C ASN A 158 12.19 -13.76 6.82
N ARG A 159 11.26 -13.32 5.96
CA ARG A 159 10.65 -14.18 4.92
C ARG A 159 11.69 -14.71 3.92
N VAL A 160 12.68 -13.89 3.54
CA VAL A 160 13.80 -14.32 2.68
C VAL A 160 14.62 -15.41 3.37
N LYS A 161 15.01 -15.22 4.62
CA LYS A 161 15.76 -16.24 5.41
C LYS A 161 15.04 -17.57 5.51
N ASN A 162 13.72 -17.55 5.56
CA ASN A 162 12.88 -18.74 5.66
C ASN A 162 12.48 -19.32 4.28
N GLY A 163 13.04 -18.83 3.17
CA GLY A 163 12.75 -19.29 1.81
C GLY A 163 11.32 -19.00 1.33
N LYS A 164 10.59 -18.09 1.98
CA LYS A 164 9.22 -17.71 1.62
C LYS A 164 9.15 -16.46 0.74
N PHE A 165 10.26 -15.77 0.58
CA PHE A 165 10.39 -14.62 -0.31
C PHE A 165 11.74 -14.65 -1.01
N ARG A 166 11.77 -14.28 -2.28
CA ARG A 166 13.01 -14.27 -3.08
C ARG A 166 13.87 -13.08 -2.68
N GLU A 167 15.14 -13.32 -2.47
CA GLU A 167 16.12 -12.29 -2.11
C GLU A 167 16.31 -11.26 -3.21
N ASP A 168 16.38 -11.71 -4.47
CA ASP A 168 16.52 -10.85 -5.65
C ASP A 168 15.33 -9.87 -5.80
N LEU A 169 14.11 -10.36 -5.61
CA LEU A 169 12.91 -9.52 -5.61
C LEU A 169 12.91 -8.53 -4.45
N TYR A 170 13.32 -8.97 -3.25
CA TYR A 170 13.41 -8.07 -2.09
C TYR A 170 14.28 -6.85 -2.38
N TYR A 171 15.51 -7.06 -2.86
CA TYR A 171 16.39 -5.95 -3.18
C TYR A 171 15.86 -5.07 -4.31
N ARG A 172 15.17 -5.63 -5.28
CA ARG A 172 14.61 -4.86 -6.39
C ARG A 172 13.40 -4.02 -5.97
N LEU A 173 12.55 -4.51 -5.07
CA LEU A 173 11.43 -3.76 -4.50
C LEU A 173 11.89 -2.69 -3.49
N ASN A 174 12.88 -3.04 -2.66
CA ASN A 174 13.39 -2.19 -1.59
C ASN A 174 14.44 -1.17 -2.06
N THR A 175 14.27 -0.65 -3.28
CA THR A 175 15.17 0.40 -3.82
C THR A 175 15.05 1.68 -2.97
N VAL A 176 13.83 2.06 -2.60
CA VAL A 176 13.57 3.11 -1.62
C VAL A 176 12.71 2.55 -0.49
N PRO A 177 13.27 2.35 0.70
CA PRO A 177 12.49 1.96 1.87
C PRO A 177 11.68 3.14 2.39
N LEU A 178 10.39 2.91 2.65
CA LEU A 178 9.49 3.88 3.27
C LEU A 178 8.78 3.24 4.45
N ARG A 179 9.16 3.62 5.67
CA ARG A 179 8.54 3.09 6.88
C ARG A 179 7.45 4.03 7.37
N ILE A 180 6.24 3.50 7.57
CA ILE A 180 5.13 4.21 8.19
C ILE A 180 5.12 3.88 9.68
N PRO A 181 5.17 4.89 10.58
CA PRO A 181 5.17 4.65 12.02
C PRO A 181 3.84 4.04 12.47
N ALA A 182 3.91 3.10 13.39
CA ALA A 182 2.73 2.60 14.10
C ALA A 182 2.12 3.72 14.95
N LEU A 183 0.83 3.61 15.27
CA LEU A 183 0.13 4.65 16.03
C LEU A 183 0.75 4.85 17.42
N GLN A 184 1.26 3.78 18.04
CA GLN A 184 1.99 3.83 19.31
C GLN A 184 3.31 4.62 19.28
N GLU A 185 3.93 4.71 18.11
CA GLU A 185 5.19 5.48 17.92
C GLU A 185 4.91 6.97 17.70
N ARG A 186 3.63 7.37 17.61
CA ARG A 186 3.17 8.74 17.43
C ARG A 186 2.00 9.07 18.36
N LYS A 187 2.21 8.86 19.65
CA LYS A 187 1.19 9.02 20.68
C LYS A 187 0.56 10.41 20.69
N GLU A 188 1.32 11.43 20.36
CA GLU A 188 0.87 12.83 20.23
C GLU A 188 -0.24 13.01 19.17
N ASP A 189 -0.31 12.11 18.19
CA ASP A 189 -1.31 12.18 17.12
C ASP A 189 -2.62 11.47 17.48
N ILE A 190 -2.63 10.59 18.50
CA ILE A 190 -3.79 9.73 18.82
C ILE A 190 -5.03 10.56 19.13
N TYR A 191 -4.92 11.53 20.03
CA TYR A 191 -6.06 12.35 20.42
C TYR A 191 -6.53 13.27 19.29
N LEU A 192 -5.61 13.78 18.47
CA LEU A 192 -5.93 14.57 17.28
C LEU A 192 -6.75 13.75 16.27
N LEU A 193 -6.33 12.52 16.00
CA LEU A 193 -7.05 11.59 15.13
C LEU A 193 -8.43 11.23 15.69
N PHE A 194 -8.52 10.91 16.98
CA PHE A 194 -9.79 10.61 17.62
C PHE A 194 -10.78 11.76 17.49
N ARG A 195 -10.36 12.98 17.83
CA ARG A 195 -11.20 14.18 17.71
C ARG A 195 -11.70 14.39 16.29
N LYS A 196 -10.83 14.20 15.30
CA LYS A 196 -11.21 14.37 13.89
C LYS A 196 -12.23 13.33 13.47
N PHE A 197 -12.00 12.05 13.77
CA PHE A 197 -12.95 10.98 13.42
C PHE A 197 -14.30 11.15 14.11
N SER A 198 -14.31 11.49 15.40
CA SER A 198 -15.55 11.78 16.12
C SER A 198 -16.29 12.99 15.56
N ALA A 199 -15.58 14.04 15.18
CA ALA A 199 -16.20 15.23 14.56
C ALA A 199 -16.79 14.87 13.19
N ASP A 200 -16.06 14.15 12.34
CA ASP A 200 -16.55 13.73 11.03
C ASP A 200 -17.79 12.82 11.13
N PHE A 201 -17.82 11.94 12.15
CA PHE A 201 -18.99 11.11 12.43
C PHE A 201 -20.18 11.94 12.91
N SER A 202 -19.95 12.88 13.84
CA SER A 202 -20.99 13.78 14.37
C SER A 202 -21.61 14.61 13.26
N ASP A 203 -20.80 15.18 12.37
CA ASP A 203 -21.28 15.96 11.23
C ASP A 203 -22.10 15.10 10.24
N LYS A 204 -21.63 13.90 9.94
CA LYS A 204 -22.29 13.00 9.01
C LYS A 204 -23.64 12.49 9.51
N TYR A 205 -23.73 12.16 10.80
CA TYR A 205 -24.92 11.56 11.39
C TYR A 205 -25.73 12.52 12.26
N ARG A 206 -25.34 13.79 12.33
CA ARG A 206 -26.00 14.83 13.14
C ARG A 206 -26.13 14.44 14.63
N SER A 207 -25.10 13.75 15.13
CA SER A 207 -25.02 13.35 16.54
C SER A 207 -24.29 14.41 17.37
N PRO A 208 -24.46 14.45 18.69
CA PRO A 208 -23.70 15.36 19.56
C PRO A 208 -22.20 15.08 19.47
N SER A 209 -21.39 16.15 19.56
CA SER A 209 -19.93 16.05 19.61
C SER A 209 -19.51 15.32 20.89
N LEU A 210 -18.61 14.37 20.74
CA LEU A 210 -18.04 13.62 21.86
C LEU A 210 -16.88 14.38 22.49
N HIS A 211 -16.93 14.59 23.79
CA HIS A 211 -15.83 15.14 24.58
C HIS A 211 -15.32 14.09 25.55
N LEU A 212 -13.99 13.88 25.55
CA LEU A 212 -13.37 12.93 26.49
C LEU A 212 -12.87 13.69 27.72
N GLU A 213 -13.13 13.11 28.89
CA GLU A 213 -12.52 13.53 30.13
C GLU A 213 -10.98 13.26 30.11
N PRO A 214 -10.17 13.99 30.91
CA PRO A 214 -8.71 13.83 30.90
C PRO A 214 -8.23 12.39 31.14
N ASP A 215 -8.90 11.66 32.01
CA ASP A 215 -8.57 10.26 32.32
C ASP A 215 -8.82 9.36 31.09
N ALA A 216 -9.90 9.59 30.37
CA ALA A 216 -10.22 8.87 29.15
C ALA A 216 -9.17 9.17 28.04
N VAL A 217 -8.73 10.41 27.92
CA VAL A 217 -7.64 10.81 26.99
C VAL A 217 -6.35 10.07 27.34
N GLN A 218 -6.03 9.94 28.61
CA GLN A 218 -4.82 9.23 29.05
C GLN A 218 -4.89 7.73 28.71
N ILE A 219 -6.04 7.09 28.93
CA ILE A 219 -6.26 5.69 28.55
C ILE A 219 -6.14 5.52 27.03
N LEU A 220 -6.79 6.38 26.26
CA LEU A 220 -6.73 6.38 24.79
C LEU A 220 -5.29 6.48 24.28
N THR A 221 -4.49 7.38 24.84
CA THR A 221 -3.11 7.64 24.42
C THR A 221 -2.16 6.49 24.79
N ASN A 222 -2.43 5.77 25.88
CA ASN A 222 -1.58 4.68 26.37
C ASN A 222 -1.99 3.31 25.83
N TYR A 223 -3.14 3.18 25.20
CA TYR A 223 -3.57 1.92 24.59
C TYR A 223 -2.65 1.51 23.44
N SER A 224 -2.47 0.20 23.22
CA SER A 224 -1.48 -0.34 22.28
C SER A 224 -1.86 -0.20 20.80
N TRP A 225 -3.12 0.00 20.48
CA TRP A 225 -3.64 0.18 19.12
C TRP A 225 -3.13 -0.86 18.11
N PRO A 226 -3.34 -2.17 18.33
CA PRO A 226 -2.87 -3.22 17.43
C PRO A 226 -3.45 -3.12 16.01
N GLY A 227 -4.63 -2.50 15.86
CA GLY A 227 -5.25 -2.17 14.56
C GLY A 227 -4.95 -0.75 14.08
N ASN A 228 -4.04 -0.04 14.74
CA ASN A 228 -3.56 1.29 14.36
C ASN A 228 -4.68 2.31 14.10
N VAL A 229 -4.53 3.13 13.08
CA VAL A 229 -5.50 4.18 12.73
C VAL A 229 -6.86 3.60 12.34
N ARG A 230 -6.89 2.41 11.72
CA ARG A 230 -8.16 1.75 11.37
C ARG A 230 -8.98 1.40 12.61
N GLN A 231 -8.33 0.85 13.64
CA GLN A 231 -9.00 0.54 14.90
C GLN A 231 -9.45 1.80 15.63
N LEU A 232 -8.58 2.82 15.70
CA LEU A 232 -8.92 4.10 16.33
C LEU A 232 -10.14 4.75 15.67
N LYS A 233 -10.20 4.73 14.35
CA LYS A 233 -11.34 5.24 13.59
C LYS A 233 -12.63 4.51 13.95
N ASN A 234 -12.61 3.17 13.94
CA ASN A 234 -13.79 2.36 14.28
C ASN A 234 -14.31 2.61 15.72
N ILE A 235 -13.41 2.94 16.65
CA ILE A 235 -13.81 3.24 18.04
C ILE A 235 -14.37 4.67 18.15
N ALA A 236 -13.87 5.59 17.33
CA ALA A 236 -14.33 6.98 17.35
C ALA A 236 -15.68 7.19 16.65
N GLU A 237 -16.07 6.27 15.77
CA GLU A 237 -17.36 6.21 15.07
C GLU A 237 -18.41 5.42 15.85
#